data_62316493d48d15cb7349ab840b7edddd
#
_entry.id   62316493d48d15cb7349ab840b7edddd
#
_cell.length_a   1.000
_cell.length_b   1.000
_cell.length_c   1.000
_cell.angle_alpha   90.00
_cell.angle_beta   90.00
_cell.angle_gamma   90.00
#
_symmetry.space_group_name_H-M   'P 1'
#
loop_
_entity.id
_entity.type
_entity.pdbx_description
1 polymer ?
#
loop_
_entity_poly.entity_id
_entity_poly.type
_entity_poly.pdbx_seq_one_letter_code
_entity_poly.pdbx_strand_id
1 'polypeptide(L)'
;NGLDKGVCTEIPNFNLNIVKGYLTVITGIPSHGKSDFLDYICLQLRMKHNWRGCFYSPENRPTQLHFSKLVRKISGKHWDGFNRISIEEVNEIKQYLDKYVWFLKPEKDFTLTSILNQIKAIKQRYGLEYFVIDAWNKIEHADDKTSYIGKCLDEIVTFCEINNVHCFLVAHPTKIKKN
;
A
#
# COMPACT_ATOMS: atom_id res chain seq x y z
N ASN A 1 -31.15 3.75 0.68
CA ASN A 1 -29.80 3.46 1.15
C ASN A 1 -28.97 3.02 -0.07
N GLY A 2 -28.28 3.97 -0.72
CA GLY A 2 -27.38 3.66 -1.83
C GLY A 2 -26.11 3.00 -1.29
N LEU A 3 -25.56 2.05 -2.05
CA LEU A 3 -24.24 1.49 -1.78
C LEU A 3 -23.19 2.61 -1.80
N ASP A 4 -22.23 2.57 -0.88
CA ASP A 4 -21.09 3.49 -0.90
C ASP A 4 -20.34 3.33 -2.23
N LYS A 5 -20.29 4.38 -3.01
CA LYS A 5 -19.61 4.38 -4.32
C LYS A 5 -18.10 4.50 -4.19
N GLY A 6 -17.61 4.71 -2.96
CA GLY A 6 -16.19 4.97 -2.71
C GLY A 6 -15.71 6.30 -3.27
N VAL A 7 -14.39 6.44 -3.34
CA VAL A 7 -13.72 7.62 -3.91
C VAL A 7 -13.01 7.26 -5.20
N CYS A 8 -13.12 8.11 -6.20
CA CYS A 8 -12.44 7.92 -7.49
C CYS A 8 -10.97 8.31 -7.38
N THR A 9 -10.07 7.50 -7.93
CA THR A 9 -8.64 7.82 -7.98
C THR A 9 -8.30 8.95 -8.96
N GLU A 10 -9.25 9.34 -9.82
CA GLU A 10 -9.06 10.36 -10.85
C GLU A 10 -7.83 10.13 -11.75
N ILE A 11 -7.50 8.88 -12.00
CA ILE A 11 -6.41 8.53 -12.92
C ILE A 11 -6.92 8.72 -14.35
N PRO A 12 -6.24 9.50 -15.19
CA PRO A 12 -6.68 9.72 -16.58
C PRO A 12 -6.91 8.41 -17.32
N ASN A 13 -8.06 8.30 -17.97
CA ASN A 13 -8.50 7.12 -18.72
C ASN A 13 -8.66 5.82 -17.90
N PHE A 14 -8.61 5.90 -16.56
CA PHE A 14 -8.75 4.76 -15.68
C PHE A 14 -9.56 5.12 -14.43
N ASN A 15 -10.88 4.99 -14.52
CA ASN A 15 -11.77 5.26 -13.38
C ASN A 15 -11.77 4.08 -12.43
N LEU A 16 -11.00 4.17 -11.36
CA LEU A 16 -10.96 3.21 -10.28
C LEU A 16 -11.57 3.84 -9.02
N ASN A 17 -12.66 3.29 -8.55
CA ASN A 17 -13.27 3.69 -7.27
C ASN A 17 -12.77 2.79 -6.16
N ILE A 18 -12.29 3.39 -5.09
CA ILE A 18 -11.80 2.71 -3.90
C ILE A 18 -12.83 2.88 -2.78
N VAL A 19 -13.32 1.75 -2.28
CA VAL A 19 -14.32 1.69 -1.21
C VAL A 19 -13.67 1.15 0.06
N LYS A 20 -13.87 1.80 1.19
CA LYS A 20 -13.44 1.28 2.50
C LYS A 20 -14.24 0.04 2.87
N GLY A 21 -13.63 -0.90 3.60
CA GLY A 21 -14.22 -2.20 3.89
C GLY A 21 -13.91 -3.27 2.85
N TYR A 22 -13.12 -2.97 1.81
CA TYR A 22 -12.83 -3.90 0.72
C TYR A 22 -11.34 -4.16 0.55
N LEU A 23 -11.04 -5.25 -0.18
CA LEU A 23 -9.72 -5.67 -0.60
C LEU A 23 -9.58 -5.52 -2.12
N THR A 24 -8.51 -4.88 -2.57
CA THR A 24 -8.09 -4.88 -3.97
C THR A 24 -6.79 -5.67 -4.11
N VAL A 25 -6.82 -6.71 -4.93
CA VAL A 25 -5.62 -7.50 -5.24
C VAL A 25 -5.01 -7.00 -6.54
N ILE A 26 -3.72 -6.68 -6.49
CA ILE A 26 -2.92 -6.26 -7.66
C ILE A 26 -1.94 -7.39 -7.97
N THR A 27 -2.11 -8.00 -9.13
CA THR A 27 -1.24 -9.11 -9.57
C THR A 27 -0.63 -8.83 -10.92
N GLY A 28 0.41 -9.57 -11.25
CA GLY A 28 1.10 -9.47 -12.55
C GLY A 28 2.58 -9.86 -12.44
N ILE A 29 3.25 -9.90 -13.58
CA ILE A 29 4.64 -10.32 -13.69
C ILE A 29 5.56 -9.46 -12.79
N PRO A 30 6.53 -10.05 -12.07
CA PRO A 30 7.51 -9.29 -11.29
C PRO A 30 8.21 -8.20 -12.13
N SER A 31 8.57 -7.09 -11.49
CA SER A 31 9.27 -5.95 -12.11
C SER A 31 8.51 -5.19 -13.21
N HIS A 32 7.18 -5.38 -13.32
CA HIS A 32 6.33 -4.66 -14.29
C HIS A 32 5.56 -3.49 -13.66
N GLY A 33 6.14 -2.81 -12.67
CA GLY A 33 5.62 -1.53 -12.17
C GLY A 33 4.40 -1.60 -11.26
N LYS A 34 4.01 -2.79 -10.73
CA LYS A 34 2.85 -2.91 -9.82
C LYS A 34 2.95 -1.99 -8.60
N SER A 35 4.06 -2.04 -7.88
CA SER A 35 4.30 -1.18 -6.71
C SER A 35 4.34 0.30 -7.09
N ASP A 36 4.92 0.63 -8.25
CA ASP A 36 4.94 2.01 -8.75
C ASP A 36 3.55 2.54 -9.10
N PHE A 37 2.71 1.70 -9.69
CA PHE A 37 1.30 2.03 -9.98
C PHE A 37 0.50 2.16 -8.70
N LEU A 38 0.71 1.27 -7.73
CA LEU A 38 0.06 1.33 -6.42
C LEU A 38 0.46 2.59 -5.65
N ASP A 39 1.74 2.95 -5.63
CA ASP A 39 2.20 4.21 -5.06
C ASP A 39 1.47 5.42 -5.68
N TYR A 40 1.27 5.40 -7.00
CA TYR A 40 0.54 6.45 -7.70
C TYR A 40 -0.93 6.52 -7.26
N ILE A 41 -1.63 5.37 -7.16
CA ILE A 41 -3.00 5.30 -6.61
C ILE A 41 -3.04 5.90 -5.20
N CYS A 42 -2.13 5.48 -4.32
CA CYS A 42 -2.08 5.96 -2.94
C CYS A 42 -1.85 7.48 -2.85
N LEU A 43 -1.00 8.02 -3.72
CA LEU A 43 -0.79 9.47 -3.81
C LEU A 43 -2.04 10.20 -4.32
N GLN A 44 -2.77 9.67 -5.31
CA GLN A 44 -4.05 10.26 -5.75
C GLN A 44 -5.08 10.26 -4.62
N LEU A 45 -5.23 9.14 -3.90
CA LEU A 45 -6.12 9.06 -2.73
C LEU A 45 -5.75 10.09 -1.66
N ARG A 46 -4.45 10.29 -1.43
CA ARG A 46 -3.97 11.34 -0.51
C ARG A 46 -4.28 12.74 -1.01
N MET A 47 -3.91 13.05 -2.25
CA MET A 47 -3.98 14.41 -2.80
C MET A 47 -5.42 14.86 -3.04
N LYS A 48 -6.30 13.95 -3.48
CA LYS A 48 -7.69 14.26 -3.86
C LYS A 48 -8.68 14.08 -2.71
N HIS A 49 -8.44 13.12 -1.83
CA HIS A 49 -9.41 12.71 -0.81
C HIS A 49 -8.88 12.80 0.62
N ASN A 50 -7.66 13.29 0.81
CA ASN A 50 -7.02 13.40 2.13
C ASN A 50 -6.87 12.06 2.87
N TRP A 51 -6.83 10.95 2.17
CA TRP A 51 -6.68 9.65 2.78
C TRP A 51 -5.28 9.46 3.37
N ARG A 52 -5.22 8.73 4.48
CA ARG A 52 -4.01 8.33 5.19
C ARG A 52 -3.78 6.86 4.97
N GLY A 53 -2.51 6.49 4.80
CA GLY A 53 -2.15 5.13 4.47
C GLY A 53 -1.02 4.56 5.31
N CYS A 54 -0.99 3.23 5.39
CA CYS A 54 0.07 2.50 6.02
C CYS A 54 0.63 1.44 5.05
N PHE A 55 1.95 1.32 4.96
CA PHE A 55 2.62 0.39 4.07
C PHE A 55 3.38 -0.68 4.85
N TYR A 56 3.05 -1.93 4.61
CA TYR A 56 3.92 -3.06 4.84
C TYR A 56 4.55 -3.45 3.50
N SER A 57 5.77 -3.00 3.26
CA SER A 57 6.44 -3.17 1.96
C SER A 57 7.89 -3.61 2.13
N PRO A 58 8.13 -4.88 2.51
CA PRO A 58 9.49 -5.41 2.69
C PRO A 58 10.34 -5.42 1.42
N GLU A 59 9.74 -5.43 0.23
CA GLU A 59 10.46 -5.37 -1.03
C GLU A 59 11.04 -3.98 -1.34
N ASN A 60 10.44 -2.93 -0.77
CA ASN A 60 10.93 -1.56 -0.90
C ASN A 60 11.85 -1.15 0.28
N ARG A 61 12.66 -2.08 0.76
CA ARG A 61 13.65 -1.79 1.81
C ARG A 61 14.99 -1.38 1.18
N PRO A 62 15.75 -0.48 1.82
CA PRO A 62 15.37 0.27 3.02
C PRO A 62 14.22 1.25 2.74
N THR A 63 13.48 1.65 3.78
CA THR A 63 12.31 2.54 3.68
C THR A 63 12.64 3.86 2.97
N GLN A 64 13.90 4.29 3.05
CA GLN A 64 14.42 5.47 2.36
C GLN A 64 14.28 5.36 0.83
N LEU A 65 14.41 4.14 0.26
CA LEU A 65 14.19 3.93 -1.18
C LEU A 65 12.73 4.13 -1.55
N HIS A 66 11.80 3.60 -0.74
CA HIS A 66 10.37 3.81 -0.98
C HIS A 66 10.01 5.30 -0.85
N PHE A 67 10.49 5.93 0.21
CA PHE A 67 10.33 7.38 0.39
C PHE A 67 10.86 8.17 -0.82
N SER A 68 12.06 7.85 -1.31
CA SER A 68 12.66 8.49 -2.48
C SER A 68 11.79 8.37 -3.74
N LYS A 69 11.14 7.21 -3.95
CA LYS A 69 10.19 7.01 -5.05
C LYS A 69 8.96 7.92 -4.91
N LEU A 70 8.39 8.03 -3.71
CA LEU A 70 7.26 8.90 -3.43
C LEU A 70 7.62 10.38 -3.64
N VAL A 71 8.80 10.81 -3.17
CA VAL A 71 9.31 12.18 -3.38
C VAL A 71 9.39 12.52 -4.87
N ARG A 72 9.95 11.64 -5.69
CA ARG A 72 10.01 11.83 -7.14
C ARG A 72 8.63 11.93 -7.78
N LYS A 73 7.69 11.11 -7.34
CA LYS A 73 6.31 11.12 -7.87
C LYS A 73 5.57 12.42 -7.51
N ILE A 74 5.80 12.94 -6.31
CA ILE A 74 5.18 14.18 -5.85
C ILE A 74 5.79 15.41 -6.55
N SER A 75 7.12 15.48 -6.62
CA SER A 75 7.83 16.64 -7.16
C SER A 75 7.87 16.68 -8.69
N GLY A 76 7.79 15.52 -9.35
CA GLY A 76 8.06 15.39 -10.78
C GLY A 76 9.53 15.65 -11.14
N LYS A 77 10.43 15.75 -10.17
CA LYS A 77 11.84 16.08 -10.33
C LYS A 77 12.76 14.87 -10.15
N HIS A 78 14.01 15.02 -10.57
CA HIS A 78 15.06 14.00 -10.41
C HIS A 78 15.96 14.32 -9.21
N TRP A 79 16.75 13.34 -8.76
CA TRP A 79 17.73 13.53 -7.70
C TRP A 79 18.99 14.22 -8.19
N ASP A 80 19.26 14.16 -9.49
CA ASP A 80 20.43 14.70 -10.18
C ASP A 80 20.04 15.39 -11.49
N GLY A 81 21.00 16.03 -12.12
CA GLY A 81 20.82 16.70 -13.41
C GLY A 81 20.16 18.09 -13.33
N PHE A 82 19.72 18.57 -14.48
CA PHE A 82 19.22 19.93 -14.64
C PHE A 82 17.90 20.20 -13.89
N ASN A 83 17.00 19.20 -13.81
CA ASN A 83 15.74 19.31 -13.08
C ASN A 83 15.84 18.58 -11.71
N ARG A 84 16.88 18.94 -10.95
CA ARG A 84 17.12 18.35 -9.63
C ARG A 84 16.18 18.93 -8.58
N ILE A 85 15.69 18.06 -7.69
CA ILE A 85 14.94 18.49 -6.50
C ILE A 85 15.89 19.16 -5.50
N SER A 86 15.44 20.25 -4.85
CA SER A 86 16.20 20.90 -3.79
C SER A 86 16.04 20.17 -2.44
N ILE A 87 16.96 20.44 -1.51
CA ILE A 87 16.90 19.88 -0.14
C ILE A 87 15.66 20.42 0.58
N GLU A 88 15.32 21.67 0.37
CA GLU A 88 14.15 22.33 0.94
C GLU A 88 12.87 21.62 0.50
N GLU A 89 12.70 21.38 -0.80
CA GLU A 89 11.56 20.65 -1.37
C GLU A 89 11.47 19.23 -0.82
N VAL A 90 12.61 18.52 -0.67
CA VAL A 90 12.65 17.18 -0.06
C VAL A 90 12.14 17.24 1.39
N ASN A 91 12.57 18.23 2.16
CA ASN A 91 12.14 18.40 3.55
C ASN A 91 10.65 18.74 3.66
N GLU A 92 10.12 19.58 2.78
CA GLU A 92 8.68 19.88 2.73
C GLU A 92 7.86 18.63 2.41
N ILE A 93 8.25 17.88 1.39
CA ILE A 93 7.58 16.61 1.02
C ILE A 93 7.69 15.61 2.16
N LYS A 94 8.83 15.52 2.84
CA LYS A 94 9.00 14.67 4.00
C LYS A 94 8.03 15.03 5.11
N GLN A 95 7.95 16.29 5.50
CA GLN A 95 7.01 16.77 6.52
C GLN A 95 5.55 16.50 6.13
N TYR A 96 5.23 16.61 4.85
CA TYR A 96 3.92 16.27 4.33
C TYR A 96 3.64 14.78 4.46
N LEU A 97 4.55 13.91 4.01
CA LEU A 97 4.38 12.46 4.06
C LEU A 97 4.34 11.93 5.50
N ASP A 98 5.20 12.42 6.39
CA ASP A 98 5.27 11.99 7.80
C ASP A 98 3.93 12.15 8.56
N LYS A 99 3.06 13.02 8.10
CA LYS A 99 1.72 13.24 8.68
C LYS A 99 0.65 12.25 8.20
N TYR A 100 0.89 11.58 7.07
CA TYR A 100 -0.18 10.88 6.36
C TYR A 100 0.19 9.48 5.89
N VAL A 101 1.47 9.11 5.98
CA VAL A 101 1.99 7.84 5.49
C VAL A 101 2.84 7.18 6.55
N TRP A 102 2.49 5.96 6.92
CA TRP A 102 3.25 5.15 7.88
C TRP A 102 3.86 3.95 7.16
N PHE A 103 5.09 3.61 7.56
CA PHE A 103 5.79 2.42 7.07
C PHE A 103 5.98 1.44 8.21
N LEU A 104 5.34 0.27 8.10
CA LEU A 104 5.53 -0.82 9.06
C LEU A 104 6.90 -1.46 8.89
N LYS A 105 7.57 -1.66 10.02
CA LYS A 105 8.86 -2.34 10.11
C LYS A 105 8.79 -3.37 11.24
N PRO A 106 8.07 -4.50 11.04
CA PRO A 106 8.09 -5.56 12.04
C PRO A 106 9.53 -6.03 12.30
N GLU A 107 9.88 -6.23 13.56
CA GLU A 107 11.25 -6.65 13.92
C GLU A 107 11.42 -8.16 13.93
N LYS A 108 10.40 -8.92 14.35
CA LYS A 108 10.51 -10.36 14.62
C LYS A 108 9.34 -11.20 14.11
N ASP A 109 8.15 -10.64 13.98
CA ASP A 109 6.94 -11.39 13.63
C ASP A 109 6.33 -10.82 12.36
N PHE A 110 6.43 -11.60 11.29
CA PHE A 110 5.95 -11.25 9.94
C PHE A 110 4.65 -11.97 9.59
N THR A 111 3.94 -12.52 10.58
CA THR A 111 2.63 -13.15 10.38
C THR A 111 1.58 -12.11 10.01
N LEU A 112 0.55 -12.54 9.27
CA LEU A 112 -0.57 -11.67 8.90
C LEU A 112 -1.22 -11.03 10.12
N THR A 113 -1.49 -11.84 11.15
CA THR A 113 -2.13 -11.37 12.40
C THR A 113 -1.30 -10.28 13.09
N SER A 114 0.04 -10.44 13.16
CA SER A 114 0.92 -9.41 13.73
C SER A 114 0.87 -8.11 12.93
N ILE A 115 0.92 -8.21 11.60
CA ILE A 115 0.84 -7.05 10.70
C ILE A 115 -0.50 -6.33 10.87
N LEU A 116 -1.62 -7.05 10.87
CA LEU A 116 -2.96 -6.47 11.04
C LEU A 116 -3.12 -5.80 12.42
N ASN A 117 -2.57 -6.38 13.48
CA ASN A 117 -2.57 -5.77 14.82
C ASN A 117 -1.81 -4.43 14.85
N GLN A 118 -0.66 -4.35 14.20
CA GLN A 118 0.10 -3.10 14.10
C GLN A 118 -0.67 -2.06 13.28
N ILE A 119 -1.29 -2.45 12.16
CA ILE A 119 -2.16 -1.56 11.36
C ILE A 119 -3.32 -1.05 12.19
N LYS A 120 -3.97 -1.92 13.00
CA LYS A 120 -5.05 -1.54 13.90
C LYS A 120 -4.60 -0.49 14.92
N ALA A 121 -3.42 -0.65 15.51
CA ALA A 121 -2.85 0.31 16.46
C ALA A 121 -2.61 1.68 15.80
N ILE A 122 -2.06 1.70 14.58
CA ILE A 122 -1.87 2.95 13.82
C ILE A 122 -3.22 3.58 13.50
N LYS A 123 -4.20 2.80 13.06
CA LYS A 123 -5.55 3.31 12.80
C LYS A 123 -6.18 3.95 14.01
N GLN A 124 -6.09 3.32 15.18
CA GLN A 124 -6.65 3.84 16.41
C GLN A 124 -6.00 5.15 16.85
N ARG A 125 -4.69 5.28 16.63
CA ARG A 125 -3.91 6.43 17.08
C ARG A 125 -3.97 7.62 16.12
N TYR A 126 -3.95 7.37 14.82
CA TYR A 126 -3.76 8.42 13.81
C TYR A 126 -4.91 8.49 12.79
N GLY A 127 -5.74 7.46 12.72
CA GLY A 127 -6.73 7.29 11.66
C GLY A 127 -6.07 6.80 10.37
N LEU A 128 -6.65 5.78 9.74
CA LEU A 128 -6.25 5.29 8.42
C LEU A 128 -7.49 5.09 7.56
N GLU A 129 -7.35 5.34 6.27
CA GLU A 129 -8.34 5.01 5.26
C GLU A 129 -7.95 3.78 4.46
N TYR A 130 -6.64 3.51 4.32
CA TYR A 130 -6.14 2.32 3.61
C TYR A 130 -4.84 1.79 4.20
N PHE A 131 -4.51 0.56 3.84
CA PHE A 131 -3.19 -0.02 4.04
C PHE A 131 -2.76 -0.86 2.83
N VAL A 132 -1.46 -1.06 2.71
CA VAL A 132 -0.80 -1.77 1.62
C VAL A 132 -0.01 -2.93 2.17
N ILE A 133 -0.16 -4.10 1.57
CA ILE A 133 0.72 -5.26 1.74
C ILE A 133 1.43 -5.52 0.41
N ASP A 134 2.71 -5.19 0.31
CA ASP A 134 3.53 -5.35 -0.89
C ASP A 134 4.86 -6.05 -0.56
N ALA A 135 4.89 -7.36 -0.70
CA ALA A 135 3.94 -8.24 -1.37
C ALA A 135 3.49 -9.38 -0.44
N TRP A 136 2.41 -10.08 -0.84
CA TRP A 136 1.85 -11.22 -0.14
C TRP A 136 2.87 -12.28 0.24
N ASN A 137 3.77 -12.63 -0.68
CA ASN A 137 4.82 -13.64 -0.49
C ASN A 137 5.92 -13.26 0.52
N LYS A 138 5.82 -12.09 1.15
CA LYS A 138 6.71 -11.64 2.23
C LYS A 138 6.09 -11.74 3.62
N ILE A 139 4.87 -12.22 3.70
CA ILE A 139 4.22 -12.60 4.95
C ILE A 139 4.66 -14.04 5.30
N GLU A 140 4.82 -14.34 6.57
CA GLU A 140 5.04 -15.71 7.02
C GLU A 140 3.72 -16.49 6.89
N HIS A 141 3.78 -17.59 6.16
CA HIS A 141 2.65 -18.48 5.94
C HIS A 141 2.86 -19.79 6.68
N ALA A 142 1.86 -20.25 7.41
CA ALA A 142 1.87 -21.56 8.06
C ALA A 142 1.69 -22.70 7.04
N ASP A 143 1.06 -22.45 5.88
CA ASP A 143 0.79 -23.42 4.84
C ASP A 143 0.62 -22.71 3.49
N ASP A 144 0.98 -23.38 2.39
CA ASP A 144 0.78 -22.88 1.02
C ASP A 144 -0.51 -23.40 0.37
N LYS A 145 -1.32 -24.14 1.11
CA LYS A 145 -2.58 -24.69 0.58
C LYS A 145 -3.58 -23.59 0.25
N THR A 146 -4.33 -23.77 -0.82
CA THR A 146 -5.36 -22.84 -1.26
C THR A 146 -6.38 -22.51 -0.17
N SER A 147 -6.75 -23.52 0.66
CA SER A 147 -7.66 -23.33 1.79
C SER A 147 -7.11 -22.40 2.88
N TYR A 148 -5.80 -22.45 3.12
CA TYR A 148 -5.13 -21.54 4.05
C TYR A 148 -5.08 -20.10 3.49
N ILE A 149 -4.70 -19.96 2.23
CA ILE A 149 -4.69 -18.67 1.54
C ILE A 149 -6.09 -18.05 1.57
N GLY A 150 -7.15 -18.84 1.30
CA GLY A 150 -8.53 -18.38 1.39
C GLY A 150 -8.86 -17.80 2.77
N LYS A 151 -8.52 -18.50 3.84
CA LYS A 151 -8.73 -18.02 5.23
C LYS A 151 -8.00 -16.72 5.52
N CYS A 152 -6.76 -16.56 5.04
CA CYS A 152 -6.01 -15.34 5.20
C CYS A 152 -6.65 -14.15 4.45
N LEU A 153 -7.16 -14.39 3.24
CA LEU A 153 -7.89 -13.36 2.48
C LEU A 153 -9.19 -12.98 3.18
N ASP A 154 -9.93 -13.94 3.72
CA ASP A 154 -11.14 -13.69 4.51
C ASP A 154 -10.82 -12.88 5.78
N GLU A 155 -9.69 -13.18 6.45
CA GLU A 155 -9.21 -12.39 7.61
C GLU A 155 -8.94 -10.93 7.22
N ILE A 156 -8.28 -10.69 6.07
CA ILE A 156 -8.03 -9.33 5.58
C ILE A 156 -9.34 -8.62 5.26
N VAL A 157 -10.28 -9.26 4.58
CA VAL A 157 -11.57 -8.67 4.23
C VAL A 157 -12.35 -8.32 5.50
N THR A 158 -12.46 -9.26 6.43
CA THR A 158 -13.11 -9.04 7.73
C THR A 158 -12.46 -7.88 8.50
N PHE A 159 -11.14 -7.82 8.49
CA PHE A 159 -10.42 -6.69 9.10
C PHE A 159 -10.76 -5.36 8.45
N CYS A 160 -10.84 -5.32 7.11
CA CYS A 160 -11.20 -4.12 6.36
C CYS A 160 -12.61 -3.64 6.70
N GLU A 161 -13.58 -4.55 6.76
CA GLU A 161 -14.97 -4.25 7.10
C GLU A 161 -15.10 -3.69 8.52
N ILE A 162 -14.56 -4.43 9.52
CA ILE A 162 -14.64 -4.04 10.94
C ILE A 162 -13.96 -2.69 11.20
N ASN A 163 -12.81 -2.44 10.56
CA ASN A 163 -12.04 -1.23 10.79
C ASN A 163 -12.36 -0.10 9.81
N ASN A 164 -13.26 -0.30 8.85
CA ASN A 164 -13.61 0.66 7.80
C ASN A 164 -12.37 1.24 7.11
N VAL A 165 -11.52 0.35 6.58
CA VAL A 165 -10.30 0.65 5.83
C VAL A 165 -10.28 -0.13 4.53
N HIS A 166 -9.52 0.33 3.53
CA HIS A 166 -9.28 -0.42 2.30
C HIS A 166 -7.93 -1.13 2.36
N CYS A 167 -7.84 -2.36 1.87
CA CYS A 167 -6.57 -3.07 1.70
C CYS A 167 -6.16 -3.11 0.22
N PHE A 168 -4.92 -2.75 -0.07
CA PHE A 168 -4.25 -3.08 -1.33
C PHE A 168 -3.26 -4.21 -1.08
N LEU A 169 -3.46 -5.33 -1.75
CA LEU A 169 -2.61 -6.50 -1.65
C LEU A 169 -1.89 -6.75 -2.98
N VAL A 170 -0.58 -6.67 -2.97
CA VAL A 170 0.24 -7.06 -4.14
C VAL A 170 0.57 -8.54 -4.03
N ALA A 171 0.23 -9.31 -5.06
CA ALA A 171 0.54 -10.72 -5.16
C ALA A 171 1.37 -11.01 -6.41
N HIS A 172 2.38 -11.86 -6.26
CA HIS A 172 3.14 -12.37 -7.38
C HIS A 172 2.57 -13.73 -7.80
N PRO A 173 2.25 -13.94 -9.09
CA PRO A 173 1.81 -15.24 -9.56
C PRO A 173 2.93 -16.27 -9.35
N THR A 174 2.57 -17.44 -8.88
CA THR A 174 3.50 -18.57 -8.79
C THR A 174 4.00 -18.92 -10.20
N LYS A 175 5.30 -19.09 -10.37
CA LYS A 175 5.84 -19.55 -11.65
C LYS A 175 5.23 -20.91 -11.95
N ILE A 176 4.44 -21.01 -13.03
CA ILE A 176 4.00 -22.29 -13.55
C ILE A 176 5.27 -23.05 -13.93
N LYS A 177 5.56 -24.17 -13.24
CA LYS A 177 6.60 -25.08 -13.67
C LYS A 177 6.17 -25.59 -15.05
N LYS A 178 6.88 -25.20 -16.11
CA LYS A 178 6.72 -25.83 -17.40
C LYS A 178 7.26 -27.26 -17.22
N ASN A 179 6.36 -28.25 -17.25
CA ASN A 179 6.72 -29.65 -17.41
C ASN A 179 7.30 -29.87 -18.80
#